data_018361340e293fbdbce436dcfe78caf0
#
_entry.id   018361340e293fbdbce436dcfe78caf0
#
_cell.length_a   1.000
_cell.length_b   1.000
_cell.length_c   1.000
_cell.angle_alpha   90.00
_cell.angle_beta   90.00
_cell.angle_gamma   90.00
#
_symmetry.space_group_name_H-M   'P 1'
#
loop_
_entity.id
_entity.type
_entity.pdbx_description
1 polymer ?
#
loop_
_entity_poly.entity_id
_entity_poly.type
_entity_poly.pdbx_seq_one_letter_code
_entity_poly.pdbx_strand_id
1 'polypeptide(L)'
;LLRPAFLQCPLTRDYDAFFRTLQETDTTSIQVPGTDIGRALEEAEEAFAKNRNRKLVLMLTDGEDLEAGGVDAAKKLAREGLVVHCIGVGTPAGGPITVISALGSPDTLKDAGGEEIRSRLDEETLTKVAEATSGRFVRLGQAGEGMEALRLAIQAGTDGTGATRRGVPREEWFLSLALALVVLESLLSTRRSSSR
;
A
#
# COMPACT_ATOMS: atom_id res chain seq x y z
N LEU A 1 -22.30 9.66 -12.70
CA LEU A 1 -21.44 8.54 -13.11
C LEU A 1 -20.91 7.87 -11.84
N LEU A 2 -21.38 6.67 -11.56
CA LEU A 2 -20.83 5.86 -10.47
C LEU A 2 -19.41 5.46 -10.89
N ARG A 3 -18.40 5.77 -10.05
CA ARG A 3 -17.00 5.41 -10.32
C ARG A 3 -16.70 4.08 -9.66
N PRO A 4 -16.18 3.09 -10.38
CA PRO A 4 -15.85 1.77 -9.81
C PRO A 4 -14.61 1.82 -8.89
N ALA A 5 -13.83 2.90 -8.91
CA ALA A 5 -12.72 3.17 -8.01
C ALA A 5 -12.74 4.63 -7.55
N PHE A 6 -12.34 4.89 -6.30
CA PHE A 6 -12.25 6.24 -5.73
C PHE A 6 -11.25 6.28 -4.57
N LEU A 7 -10.71 7.45 -4.31
CA LEU A 7 -9.78 7.68 -3.20
C LEU A 7 -10.55 7.76 -1.88
N GLN A 8 -10.48 6.69 -1.07
CA GLN A 8 -11.14 6.61 0.24
C GLN A 8 -10.42 7.43 1.31
N CYS A 9 -9.08 7.42 1.31
CA CYS A 9 -8.26 8.19 2.25
C CYS A 9 -7.14 8.91 1.49
N PRO A 10 -6.98 10.22 1.62
CA PRO A 10 -5.84 10.93 1.06
C PRO A 10 -4.52 10.45 1.65
N LEU A 11 -3.41 10.63 0.92
CA LEU A 11 -2.09 10.35 1.46
C LEU A 11 -1.83 11.21 2.70
N THR A 12 -1.64 10.56 3.83
CA THR A 12 -1.49 11.21 5.14
C THR A 12 -0.34 10.61 5.94
N ARG A 13 0.17 11.38 6.91
CA ARG A 13 1.06 10.88 7.98
C ARG A 13 0.31 10.60 9.28
N ASP A 14 -0.98 10.91 9.32
CA ASP A 14 -1.87 10.57 10.42
C ASP A 14 -2.31 9.11 10.26
N TYR A 15 -1.55 8.20 10.85
CA TYR A 15 -1.84 6.77 10.81
C TYR A 15 -3.13 6.42 11.55
N ASP A 16 -3.51 7.16 12.58
CA ASP A 16 -4.75 6.91 13.33
C ASP A 16 -5.97 7.22 12.45
N ALA A 17 -5.92 8.32 11.69
CA ALA A 17 -6.95 8.64 10.72
C ALA A 17 -7.04 7.57 9.62
N PHE A 18 -5.90 7.11 9.09
CA PHE A 18 -5.85 6.04 8.10
C PHE A 18 -6.47 4.74 8.63
N PHE A 19 -6.08 4.30 9.84
CA PHE A 19 -6.62 3.07 10.42
C PHE A 19 -8.12 3.15 10.71
N ARG A 20 -8.63 4.29 11.14
CA ARG A 20 -10.08 4.50 11.30
C ARG A 20 -10.80 4.35 9.96
N THR A 21 -10.33 5.02 8.91
CA THR A 21 -10.91 4.89 7.57
C THR A 21 -10.90 3.44 7.09
N LEU A 22 -9.80 2.71 7.32
CA LEU A 22 -9.69 1.31 6.95
C LEU A 22 -10.71 0.42 7.72
N GLN A 23 -10.92 0.68 9.01
CA GLN A 23 -11.89 -0.06 9.83
C GLN A 23 -13.35 0.23 9.44
N GLU A 24 -13.62 1.43 8.92
CA GLU A 24 -14.95 1.86 8.45
C GLU A 24 -15.25 1.36 7.02
N THR A 25 -14.25 0.87 6.30
CA THR A 25 -14.41 0.36 4.94
C THR A 25 -15.01 -1.04 4.98
N ASP A 26 -16.13 -1.23 4.31
CA ASP A 26 -16.82 -2.52 4.19
C ASP A 26 -17.25 -2.81 2.75
N THR A 27 -17.87 -3.96 2.52
CA THR A 27 -18.35 -4.39 1.20
C THR A 27 -19.48 -3.53 0.64
N THR A 28 -20.10 -2.66 1.44
CA THR A 28 -21.17 -1.74 1.00
C THR A 28 -20.61 -0.38 0.57
N SER A 29 -19.33 -0.13 0.81
CA SER A 29 -18.66 1.14 0.45
C SER A 29 -18.66 1.37 -1.06
N ILE A 30 -18.70 0.31 -1.87
CA ILE A 30 -18.83 0.36 -3.34
C ILE A 30 -20.16 -0.26 -3.74
N GLN A 31 -21.01 0.55 -4.39
CA GLN A 31 -22.36 0.11 -4.80
C GLN A 31 -22.38 -0.60 -6.16
N VAL A 32 -21.34 -0.42 -6.97
CA VAL A 32 -21.22 -1.04 -8.29
C VAL A 32 -20.31 -2.26 -8.18
N PRO A 33 -20.83 -3.46 -8.34
CA PRO A 33 -20.01 -4.66 -8.31
C PRO A 33 -19.09 -4.71 -9.56
N GLY A 34 -17.93 -5.30 -9.40
CA GLY A 34 -16.94 -5.50 -10.45
C GLY A 34 -15.55 -5.07 -10.01
N THR A 35 -14.55 -5.57 -10.73
CA THR A 35 -13.15 -5.23 -10.52
C THR A 35 -12.63 -4.57 -11.80
N ASP A 36 -12.08 -3.37 -11.64
CA ASP A 36 -11.42 -2.60 -12.70
C ASP A 36 -10.03 -2.19 -12.18
N ILE A 37 -9.05 -3.05 -12.46
CA ILE A 37 -7.66 -2.82 -12.05
C ILE A 37 -7.10 -1.58 -12.73
N GLY A 38 -7.45 -1.36 -14.00
CA GLY A 38 -7.00 -0.19 -14.76
C GLY A 38 -7.44 1.10 -14.08
N ARG A 39 -8.71 1.20 -13.73
CA ARG A 39 -9.26 2.38 -13.06
C ARG A 39 -8.69 2.60 -11.67
N ALA A 40 -8.50 1.52 -10.89
CA ALA A 40 -7.89 1.63 -9.56
C ALA A 40 -6.44 2.16 -9.64
N LEU A 41 -5.69 1.76 -10.66
CA LEU A 41 -4.34 2.25 -10.91
C LEU A 41 -4.34 3.72 -11.34
N GLU A 42 -5.28 4.17 -12.16
CA GLU A 42 -5.44 5.58 -12.53
C GLU A 42 -5.75 6.47 -11.33
N GLU A 43 -6.66 6.05 -10.45
CA GLU A 43 -6.96 6.78 -9.20
C GLU A 43 -5.72 6.86 -8.28
N ALA A 44 -4.92 5.79 -8.23
CA ALA A 44 -3.65 5.81 -7.51
C ALA A 44 -2.65 6.81 -8.11
N GLU A 45 -2.55 6.90 -9.45
CA GLU A 45 -1.72 7.89 -10.14
C GLU A 45 -2.13 9.31 -9.75
N GLU A 46 -3.43 9.62 -9.81
CA GLU A 46 -3.97 10.92 -9.43
C GLU A 46 -3.64 11.28 -7.97
N ALA A 47 -3.75 10.31 -7.06
CA ALA A 47 -3.40 10.50 -5.65
C ALA A 47 -1.91 10.87 -5.45
N PHE A 48 -1.02 10.39 -6.33
CA PHE A 48 0.40 10.69 -6.29
C PHE A 48 0.83 11.91 -7.12
N ALA A 49 -0.05 12.52 -7.91
CA ALA A 49 0.31 13.53 -8.92
C ALA A 49 1.16 14.70 -8.39
N LYS A 50 0.97 15.07 -7.11
CA LYS A 50 1.72 16.15 -6.46
C LYS A 50 2.95 15.68 -5.69
N ASN A 51 3.24 14.38 -5.67
CA ASN A 51 4.31 13.82 -4.86
C ASN A 51 5.54 13.52 -5.72
N ARG A 52 6.72 14.06 -5.33
CA ARG A 52 8.02 13.82 -5.99
C ARG A 52 8.80 12.66 -5.40
N ASN A 53 8.29 12.03 -4.34
CA ASN A 53 8.94 10.88 -3.73
C ASN A 53 8.70 9.61 -4.56
N ARG A 54 9.37 8.52 -4.20
CA ARG A 54 9.11 7.20 -4.76
C ARG A 54 7.64 6.84 -4.56
N LYS A 55 6.98 6.49 -5.65
CA LYS A 55 5.57 6.13 -5.67
C LYS A 55 5.46 4.61 -5.63
N LEU A 56 4.85 4.07 -4.59
CA LEU A 56 4.65 2.65 -4.39
C LEU A 56 3.18 2.39 -4.14
N VAL A 57 2.60 1.48 -4.93
CA VAL A 57 1.23 1.01 -4.80
C VAL A 57 1.26 -0.42 -4.30
N LEU A 58 0.44 -0.71 -3.31
CA LEU A 58 0.17 -2.06 -2.84
C LEU A 58 -1.27 -2.41 -3.21
N MET A 59 -1.43 -3.34 -4.14
CA MET A 59 -2.73 -3.79 -4.62
C MET A 59 -3.09 -5.12 -3.97
N LEU A 60 -4.26 -5.19 -3.35
CA LEU A 60 -4.83 -6.43 -2.80
C LEU A 60 -6.08 -6.78 -3.61
N THR A 61 -6.07 -7.93 -4.27
CA THR A 61 -7.18 -8.35 -5.14
C THR A 61 -7.10 -9.86 -5.41
N ASP A 62 -8.20 -10.44 -5.87
CA ASP A 62 -8.21 -11.78 -6.46
C ASP A 62 -7.76 -11.78 -7.93
N GLY A 63 -7.60 -10.61 -8.54
CA GLY A 63 -7.05 -10.43 -9.87
C GLY A 63 -8.06 -10.58 -11.00
N GLU A 64 -9.32 -10.83 -10.72
CA GLU A 64 -10.37 -10.83 -11.74
C GLU A 64 -10.54 -9.40 -12.30
N ASP A 65 -9.86 -9.10 -13.40
CA ASP A 65 -9.91 -7.81 -14.10
C ASP A 65 -10.99 -7.87 -15.20
N LEU A 66 -12.20 -7.56 -14.83
CA LEU A 66 -13.36 -7.66 -15.72
C LEU A 66 -13.28 -6.72 -16.95
N GLU A 67 -12.53 -5.63 -16.83
CA GLU A 67 -12.33 -4.66 -17.93
C GLU A 67 -11.05 -4.90 -18.73
N ALA A 68 -10.23 -5.87 -18.33
CA ALA A 68 -8.98 -6.28 -18.99
C ALA A 68 -7.97 -5.14 -19.27
N GLY A 69 -8.08 -4.02 -18.53
CA GLY A 69 -7.25 -2.82 -18.71
C GLY A 69 -6.02 -2.73 -17.81
N GLY A 70 -5.91 -3.60 -16.81
CA GLY A 70 -4.94 -3.49 -15.73
C GLY A 70 -3.49 -3.51 -16.18
N VAL A 71 -3.13 -4.40 -17.12
CA VAL A 71 -1.75 -4.52 -17.62
C VAL A 71 -1.31 -3.29 -18.40
N ASP A 72 -2.18 -2.71 -19.22
CA ASP A 72 -1.83 -1.53 -20.02
C ASP A 72 -1.77 -0.27 -19.16
N ALA A 73 -2.66 -0.14 -18.16
CA ALA A 73 -2.55 0.89 -17.13
C ALA A 73 -1.23 0.77 -16.38
N ALA A 74 -0.84 -0.44 -15.95
CA ALA A 74 0.44 -0.66 -15.27
C ALA A 74 1.64 -0.23 -16.12
N LYS A 75 1.67 -0.56 -17.43
CA LYS A 75 2.74 -0.12 -18.35
C LYS A 75 2.80 1.41 -18.47
N LYS A 76 1.66 2.10 -18.45
CA LYS A 76 1.59 3.56 -18.46
C LYS A 76 2.21 4.10 -17.15
N LEU A 77 1.80 3.58 -16.02
CA LEU A 77 2.26 4.01 -14.69
C LEU A 77 3.75 3.76 -14.44
N ALA A 78 4.30 2.70 -15.03
CA ALA A 78 5.74 2.44 -14.99
C ALA A 78 6.56 3.62 -15.57
N ARG A 79 6.06 4.28 -16.61
CA ARG A 79 6.69 5.47 -17.21
C ARG A 79 6.66 6.68 -16.27
N GLU A 80 5.68 6.73 -15.38
CA GLU A 80 5.53 7.76 -14.34
C GLU A 80 6.31 7.43 -13.05
N GLY A 81 7.06 6.33 -13.07
CA GLY A 81 7.89 5.89 -11.94
C GLY A 81 7.12 5.28 -10.78
N LEU A 82 5.89 4.80 -11.02
CA LEU A 82 5.15 4.02 -10.03
C LEU A 82 5.64 2.57 -10.04
N VAL A 83 5.74 1.99 -8.85
CA VAL A 83 5.98 0.56 -8.63
C VAL A 83 4.74 -0.04 -8.00
N VAL A 84 4.18 -1.08 -8.62
CA VAL A 84 2.98 -1.77 -8.13
C VAL A 84 3.35 -3.15 -7.64
N HIS A 85 3.13 -3.40 -6.36
CA HIS A 85 3.21 -4.74 -5.79
C HIS A 85 1.80 -5.31 -5.67
N CYS A 86 1.61 -6.54 -6.12
CA CYS A 86 0.31 -7.21 -6.08
C CYS A 86 0.30 -8.29 -5.02
N ILE A 87 -0.73 -8.30 -4.19
CA ILE A 87 -1.04 -9.36 -3.24
C ILE A 87 -2.30 -10.06 -3.72
N GLY A 88 -2.14 -11.31 -4.14
CA GLY A 88 -3.25 -12.13 -4.57
C GLY A 88 -3.99 -12.75 -3.38
N VAL A 89 -5.29 -12.52 -3.31
CA VAL A 89 -6.18 -13.08 -2.28
C VAL A 89 -7.00 -14.19 -2.91
N GLY A 90 -7.03 -15.35 -2.29
CA GLY A 90 -7.74 -16.53 -2.83
C GLY A 90 -6.81 -17.61 -3.35
N THR A 91 -7.35 -18.50 -4.15
CA THR A 91 -6.63 -19.64 -4.74
C THR A 91 -6.90 -19.77 -6.23
N PRO A 92 -5.95 -20.29 -7.02
CA PRO A 92 -6.18 -20.53 -8.45
C PRO A 92 -7.28 -21.56 -8.73
N ALA A 93 -7.51 -22.51 -7.80
CA ALA A 93 -8.59 -23.47 -7.92
C ALA A 93 -9.97 -22.81 -7.79
N GLY A 94 -10.00 -21.65 -7.15
CA GLY A 94 -11.20 -20.89 -6.89
C GLY A 94 -12.15 -21.55 -5.88
N GLY A 95 -13.18 -20.80 -5.51
CA GLY A 95 -14.24 -21.23 -4.62
C GLY A 95 -15.60 -20.66 -5.00
N PRO A 96 -16.70 -21.29 -4.58
CA PRO A 96 -18.02 -20.73 -4.80
C PRO A 96 -18.20 -19.44 -4.00
N ILE A 97 -18.89 -18.46 -4.59
CA ILE A 97 -19.25 -17.23 -3.87
C ILE A 97 -20.48 -17.52 -3.02
N THR A 98 -20.32 -17.41 -1.70
CA THR A 98 -21.42 -17.60 -0.76
C THR A 98 -22.10 -16.27 -0.46
N VAL A 99 -23.40 -16.22 -0.63
CA VAL A 99 -24.25 -15.07 -0.32
C VAL A 99 -25.23 -15.45 0.78
N ILE A 100 -25.68 -14.48 1.57
CA ILE A 100 -26.75 -14.72 2.53
C ILE A 100 -28.06 -14.48 1.82
N SER A 101 -28.89 -15.52 1.75
CA SER A 101 -30.22 -15.45 1.15
C SER A 101 -31.16 -14.52 1.94
N ALA A 102 -32.24 -14.09 1.34
CA ALA A 102 -33.26 -13.28 2.01
C ALA A 102 -33.87 -13.98 3.28
N LEU A 103 -33.70 -15.27 3.40
CA LEU A 103 -34.14 -16.08 4.56
C LEU A 103 -33.03 -16.22 5.64
N GLY A 104 -31.85 -15.56 5.43
CA GLY A 104 -30.73 -15.61 6.37
C GLY A 104 -29.87 -16.88 6.31
N SER A 105 -30.15 -17.80 5.36
CA SER A 105 -29.34 -18.99 5.13
C SER A 105 -28.23 -18.73 4.11
N PRO A 106 -27.02 -19.34 4.27
CA PRO A 106 -26.00 -19.28 3.25
C PRO A 106 -26.49 -20.02 1.98
N ASP A 107 -26.29 -19.37 0.84
CA ASP A 107 -26.56 -19.88 -0.49
C ASP A 107 -25.40 -19.61 -1.41
N THR A 108 -25.27 -20.33 -2.49
CA THR A 108 -24.22 -20.12 -3.49
C THR A 108 -24.74 -19.21 -4.60
N LEU A 109 -23.94 -18.20 -4.97
CA LEU A 109 -24.29 -17.32 -6.09
C LEU A 109 -24.28 -18.12 -7.40
N LYS A 110 -25.38 -18.03 -8.15
CA LYS A 110 -25.58 -18.72 -9.42
C LYS A 110 -25.79 -17.72 -10.54
N ASP A 111 -25.34 -18.07 -11.72
CA ASP A 111 -25.60 -17.30 -12.92
C ASP A 111 -27.05 -17.48 -13.44
N ALA A 112 -27.39 -16.82 -14.55
CA ALA A 112 -28.70 -16.93 -15.17
C ALA A 112 -29.01 -18.36 -15.70
N GLY A 113 -28.00 -19.19 -15.88
CA GLY A 113 -28.12 -20.61 -16.28
C GLY A 113 -28.27 -21.57 -15.10
N GLY A 114 -28.13 -21.06 -13.84
CA GLY A 114 -28.18 -21.85 -12.61
C GLY A 114 -26.85 -22.50 -12.25
N GLU A 115 -25.75 -22.18 -12.96
CA GLU A 115 -24.40 -22.64 -12.63
C GLU A 115 -23.78 -21.81 -11.51
N GLU A 116 -22.97 -22.43 -10.64
CA GLU A 116 -22.30 -21.75 -9.53
C GLU A 116 -21.23 -20.80 -10.05
N ILE A 117 -21.34 -19.53 -9.68
CA ILE A 117 -20.30 -18.55 -9.94
C ILE A 117 -19.15 -18.80 -8.98
N ARG A 118 -17.94 -18.95 -9.52
CA ARG A 118 -16.73 -19.22 -8.75
C ARG A 118 -15.73 -18.07 -8.95
N SER A 119 -15.27 -17.49 -7.86
CA SER A 119 -14.14 -16.56 -7.90
C SER A 119 -12.83 -17.32 -7.88
N ARG A 120 -11.86 -16.90 -8.68
CA ARG A 120 -10.52 -17.50 -8.80
C ARG A 120 -9.46 -16.43 -8.75
N LEU A 121 -8.33 -16.77 -8.13
CA LEU A 121 -7.15 -15.92 -8.19
C LEU A 121 -6.52 -15.98 -9.59
N ASP A 122 -6.53 -14.84 -10.30
CA ASP A 122 -5.80 -14.67 -11.57
C ASP A 122 -4.36 -14.21 -11.32
N GLU A 123 -3.50 -15.18 -11.06
CA GLU A 123 -2.09 -14.93 -10.81
C GLU A 123 -1.35 -14.42 -12.05
N GLU A 124 -1.78 -14.83 -13.23
CA GLU A 124 -1.13 -14.44 -14.49
C GLU A 124 -1.27 -12.94 -14.73
N THR A 125 -2.48 -12.41 -14.60
CA THR A 125 -2.74 -10.97 -14.75
C THR A 125 -2.02 -10.16 -13.67
N LEU A 126 -2.07 -10.58 -12.41
CA LEU A 126 -1.40 -9.87 -11.32
C LEU A 126 0.13 -9.90 -11.45
N THR A 127 0.69 -10.99 -11.92
CA THR A 127 2.12 -11.09 -12.21
C THR A 127 2.52 -10.10 -13.31
N LYS A 128 1.77 -10.05 -14.41
CA LYS A 128 2.01 -9.11 -15.51
C LYS A 128 1.93 -7.65 -15.07
N VAL A 129 0.94 -7.30 -14.24
CA VAL A 129 0.80 -5.95 -13.68
C VAL A 129 2.00 -5.57 -12.81
N ALA A 130 2.42 -6.48 -11.93
CA ALA A 130 3.57 -6.24 -11.06
C ALA A 130 4.87 -6.12 -11.87
N GLU A 131 5.15 -7.05 -12.78
CA GLU A 131 6.35 -7.04 -13.61
C GLU A 131 6.45 -5.81 -14.51
N ALA A 132 5.33 -5.36 -15.08
CA ALA A 132 5.27 -4.15 -15.92
C ALA A 132 5.79 -2.91 -15.20
N THR A 133 5.70 -2.87 -13.86
CA THR A 133 6.11 -1.74 -13.01
C THR A 133 7.36 -2.04 -12.18
N SER A 134 8.07 -3.12 -12.45
CA SER A 134 9.22 -3.60 -11.64
C SER A 134 8.84 -3.90 -10.17
N GLY A 135 7.58 -4.23 -9.94
CA GLY A 135 7.08 -4.69 -8.65
C GLY A 135 7.16 -6.20 -8.49
N ARG A 136 6.42 -6.73 -7.53
CA ARG A 136 6.34 -8.17 -7.26
C ARG A 136 4.90 -8.60 -7.03
N PHE A 137 4.56 -9.78 -7.53
CA PHE A 137 3.37 -10.51 -7.13
C PHE A 137 3.71 -11.47 -5.99
N VAL A 138 2.82 -11.54 -4.99
CA VAL A 138 2.87 -12.55 -3.91
C VAL A 138 1.44 -13.01 -3.60
N ARG A 139 1.29 -14.29 -3.23
CA ARG A 139 0.04 -14.75 -2.62
C ARG A 139 -0.02 -14.35 -1.17
N LEU A 140 -1.19 -13.96 -0.69
CA LEU A 140 -1.37 -13.64 0.73
C LEU A 140 -1.01 -14.83 1.62
N GLY A 141 -1.40 -16.06 1.21
CA GLY A 141 -1.27 -17.25 2.03
C GLY A 141 -2.26 -17.29 3.20
N GLN A 142 -2.40 -18.45 3.85
CA GLN A 142 -3.33 -18.59 4.98
C GLN A 142 -2.84 -17.93 6.27
N ALA A 143 -1.53 -17.90 6.48
CA ALA A 143 -0.89 -17.26 7.64
C ALA A 143 -0.27 -15.90 7.32
N GLY A 144 -0.50 -15.34 6.11
CA GLY A 144 0.01 -14.05 5.72
C GLY A 144 1.49 -14.05 5.31
N GLU A 145 2.04 -15.21 4.94
CA GLU A 145 3.46 -15.36 4.56
C GLU A 145 3.85 -14.43 3.41
N GLY A 146 2.91 -14.17 2.50
CA GLY A 146 3.11 -13.25 1.39
C GLY A 146 3.41 -11.82 1.83
N MET A 147 2.82 -11.37 2.94
CA MET A 147 3.07 -10.01 3.48
C MET A 147 4.51 -9.85 3.95
N GLU A 148 5.06 -10.85 4.63
CA GLU A 148 6.45 -10.80 5.10
C GLU A 148 7.43 -10.82 3.92
N ALA A 149 7.21 -11.69 2.93
CA ALA A 149 8.02 -11.73 1.71
C ALA A 149 8.00 -10.39 0.97
N LEU A 150 6.82 -9.74 0.91
CA LEU A 150 6.67 -8.44 0.28
C LEU A 150 7.36 -7.33 1.08
N ARG A 151 7.22 -7.33 2.40
CA ARG A 151 7.90 -6.38 3.29
C ARG A 151 9.41 -6.40 3.08
N LEU A 152 10.00 -7.58 3.04
CA LEU A 152 11.43 -7.77 2.77
C LEU A 152 11.82 -7.28 1.36
N ALA A 153 10.98 -7.54 0.35
CA ALA A 153 11.23 -7.09 -1.01
C ALA A 153 11.19 -5.54 -1.14
N ILE A 154 10.25 -4.89 -0.47
CA ILE A 154 10.15 -3.42 -0.44
C ILE A 154 11.37 -2.82 0.27
N GLN A 155 11.80 -3.40 1.39
CA GLN A 155 12.98 -2.96 2.13
C GLN A 155 14.26 -3.11 1.29
N ALA A 156 14.47 -4.26 0.67
CA ALA A 156 15.63 -4.49 -0.21
C ALA A 156 15.67 -3.52 -1.40
N GLY A 157 14.50 -3.20 -1.98
CA GLY A 157 14.41 -2.22 -3.06
C GLY A 157 14.65 -0.77 -2.60
N THR A 158 14.45 -0.46 -1.31
CA THR A 158 14.78 0.85 -0.73
C THR A 158 16.28 0.99 -0.47
N ASP A 159 16.96 -0.07 -0.10
CA ASP A 159 18.40 -0.07 0.19
C ASP A 159 19.22 0.02 -1.11
N GLY A 160 18.70 -0.50 -2.23
CA GLY A 160 19.38 -0.48 -3.55
C GLY A 160 19.30 0.85 -4.32
N THR A 161 18.41 1.75 -3.98
CA THR A 161 18.22 3.05 -4.63
C THR A 161 18.66 4.20 -3.73
N GLY A 162 19.88 4.18 -3.15
CA GLY A 162 20.52 5.36 -2.56
C GLY A 162 19.60 6.42 -1.91
N ALA A 163 18.44 6.02 -1.43
CA ALA A 163 17.61 6.85 -0.59
C ALA A 163 18.38 7.02 0.71
N THR A 164 19.27 8.01 0.70
CA THR A 164 19.88 8.54 1.91
C THR A 164 18.74 8.60 2.93
N ARG A 165 18.76 7.71 3.93
CA ARG A 165 18.08 8.00 5.18
C ARG A 165 18.54 9.41 5.52
N ARG A 166 17.73 10.42 5.26
CA ARG A 166 17.84 11.67 5.98
C ARG A 166 17.55 11.27 7.41
N GLY A 167 18.64 10.93 8.09
CA GLY A 167 18.59 10.79 9.54
C GLY A 167 17.92 12.06 10.01
N VAL A 168 16.86 11.93 10.79
CA VAL A 168 16.35 13.02 11.61
C VAL A 168 17.62 13.63 12.20
N PRO A 169 17.90 14.94 11.98
CA PRO A 169 19.11 15.53 12.53
C PRO A 169 19.10 15.21 14.02
N ARG A 170 20.08 14.44 14.45
CA ARG A 170 20.18 14.01 15.83
C ARG A 170 20.28 15.29 16.65
N GLU A 171 19.24 15.60 17.37
CA GLU A 171 19.20 16.71 18.31
C GLU A 171 20.31 16.61 19.36
N GLU A 172 20.88 15.43 19.51
CA GLU A 172 22.04 15.11 20.33
C GLU A 172 23.25 16.03 20.06
N TRP A 173 23.43 16.54 18.83
CA TRP A 173 24.53 17.47 18.54
C TRP A 173 24.28 18.85 19.15
N PHE A 174 23.04 19.30 19.19
CA PHE A 174 22.67 20.56 19.85
C PHE A 174 22.76 20.43 21.37
N LEU A 175 22.38 19.26 21.91
CA LEU A 175 22.51 18.97 23.34
C LEU A 175 23.97 18.89 23.77
N SER A 176 24.85 18.24 22.99
CA SER A 176 26.28 18.17 23.28
C SER A 176 26.96 19.53 23.17
N LEU A 177 26.59 20.36 22.18
CA LEU A 177 27.10 21.72 22.06
C LEU A 177 26.64 22.62 23.23
N ALA A 178 25.37 22.51 23.62
CA ALA A 178 24.82 23.24 24.77
C ALA A 178 25.51 22.83 26.06
N LEU A 179 25.73 21.52 26.27
CA LEU A 179 26.45 21.02 27.46
C LEU A 179 27.90 21.51 27.51
N ALA A 180 28.59 21.51 26.37
CA ALA A 180 29.95 22.02 26.24
C ALA A 180 30.05 23.53 26.60
N LEU A 181 29.07 24.32 26.16
CA LEU A 181 29.00 25.75 26.50
C LEU A 181 28.77 25.99 28.02
N VAL A 182 27.88 25.22 28.64
CA VAL A 182 27.63 25.32 30.08
C VAL A 182 28.87 24.94 30.91
N VAL A 183 29.59 23.89 30.49
CA VAL A 183 30.85 23.47 31.12
C VAL A 183 31.91 24.54 30.96
N LEU A 184 32.04 25.14 29.79
CA LEU A 184 33.00 26.21 29.51
C LEU A 184 32.70 27.46 30.35
N GLU A 185 31.43 27.83 30.47
CA GLU A 185 31.01 28.97 31.31
C GLU A 185 31.30 28.74 32.79
N SER A 186 31.06 27.50 33.28
CA SER A 186 31.38 27.12 34.67
C SER A 186 32.89 27.18 34.94
N LEU A 187 33.74 26.75 33.99
CA LEU A 187 35.21 26.83 34.14
C LEU A 187 35.73 28.27 34.12
N LEU A 188 35.14 29.13 33.31
CA LEU A 188 35.52 30.56 33.23
C LEU A 188 35.05 31.32 34.45
N SER A 189 33.90 30.99 35.03
CA SER A 189 33.35 31.56 36.24
C SER A 189 34.22 31.26 37.46
N THR A 190 34.67 29.99 37.61
CA THR A 190 35.56 29.56 38.68
C THR A 190 36.92 30.26 38.65
N ARG A 191 37.47 30.52 37.44
CA ARG A 191 38.72 31.28 37.29
C ARG A 191 38.62 32.76 37.72
N ARG A 192 37.45 33.37 37.57
CA ARG A 192 37.22 34.76 38.00
C ARG A 192 37.08 34.91 39.55
N SER A 193 36.67 33.87 40.21
CA SER A 193 36.52 33.88 41.70
C SER A 193 37.86 33.69 42.44
N SER A 194 38.90 33.15 41.79
CA SER A 194 40.21 32.89 42.43
C SER A 194 41.22 34.08 42.29
N SER A 195 40.76 35.22 41.74
CA SER A 195 41.59 36.41 41.54
C SER A 195 41.13 37.62 42.38
N ARG A 196 40.57 37.36 43.55
CA ARG A 196 40.30 38.39 44.58
C ARG A 196 40.90 37.99 45.91
#